data_b0d62f5f78b88efb5eef55dccae311e3
#
_entry.id   b0d62f5f78b88efb5eef55dccae311e3
#
_cell.length_a   1.000
_cell.length_b   1.000
_cell.length_c   1.000
_cell.angle_alpha   90.00
_cell.angle_beta   90.00
_cell.angle_gamma   90.00
#
_symmetry.space_group_name_H-M   'P 1'
#
loop_
_entity.id
_entity.type
_entity.pdbx_description
1 polymer ?
#
loop_
_entity_poly.entity_id
_entity_poly.type
_entity_poly.pdbx_seq_one_letter_code
_entity_poly.pdbx_strand_id
1 'polypeptide(L)'
;MSAGSAGGEHVVRLLAHVRGHVQGVGFRWWARARALELDLVGVARNLPDGRVEVGAQGSRAACEQLLAMLEAPDGDEATRRRPGSVTGVGVQWLEPRGDVEGFVEA
;
A
#
# COMPACT_ATOMS: atom_id res chain seq x y z
N MET A 1 -8.11 -1.33 27.69
CA MET A 1 -7.98 -1.53 27.15
C MET A 1 -7.64 -1.46 26.81
N SER A 2 -7.49 -1.44 26.66
CA SER A 2 -7.08 -1.47 26.04
C SER A 2 -6.68 -1.61 25.46
N ALA A 3 -6.49 -1.42 25.62
CA ALA A 3 -6.08 -1.66 24.89
C ALA A 3 -5.81 -1.93 24.36
N GLY A 4 -5.71 -1.78 24.53
CA GLY A 4 -5.41 -2.07 23.77
C GLY A 4 -5.28 -2.10 23.26
N SER A 5 -5.14 -1.91 23.30
CA SER A 5 -5.00 -1.91 22.62
C SER A 5 -4.78 -1.95 21.96
N ALA A 6 -4.66 -0.89 22.48
CA ALA A 6 -3.98 -1.01 21.27
C ALA A 6 -4.05 -2.31 20.85
N GLY A 7 -3.91 -2.81 21.70
CA GLY A 7 -3.82 -4.10 21.37
C GLY A 7 -4.91 -4.58 20.57
N GLY A 8 -5.94 -4.02 20.69
CA GLY A 8 -7.00 -4.45 19.89
C GLY A 8 -6.74 -4.28 18.44
N GLU A 9 -5.62 -3.69 18.15
CA GLU A 9 -5.33 -3.45 16.79
C GLU A 9 -4.86 -4.70 16.12
N HIS A 10 -5.62 -5.12 15.14
CA HIS A 10 -5.20 -6.23 14.31
C HIS A 10 -4.11 -5.79 13.37
N VAL A 11 -3.02 -6.53 13.35
CA VAL A 11 -2.00 -6.37 12.32
C VAL A 11 -2.37 -7.30 11.18
N VAL A 12 -2.46 -6.74 9.98
CA VAL A 12 -2.79 -7.50 8.77
C VAL A 12 -1.78 -7.18 7.69
N ARG A 13 -1.77 -8.00 6.65
CA ARG A 13 -0.94 -7.75 5.48
C ARG A 13 -1.84 -7.59 4.25
N LEU A 14 -1.69 -6.45 3.61
CA LEU A 14 -2.35 -6.16 2.35
C LEU A 14 -1.39 -6.48 1.21
N LEU A 15 -1.87 -7.20 0.21
CA LEU A 15 -1.11 -7.38 -1.02
C LEU A 15 -1.97 -6.84 -2.16
N ALA A 16 -1.50 -5.76 -2.78
CA ALA A 16 -2.22 -5.10 -3.85
C ALA A 16 -1.40 -5.20 -5.14
N HIS A 17 -2.07 -5.54 -6.23
CA HIS A 17 -1.46 -5.55 -7.56
C HIS A 17 -2.12 -4.47 -8.38
N VAL A 18 -1.36 -3.44 -8.72
CA VAL A 18 -1.88 -2.23 -9.35
C VAL A 18 -1.58 -2.28 -10.85
N ARG A 19 -2.62 -2.15 -11.66
CA ARG A 19 -2.52 -2.13 -13.12
C ARG A 19 -2.74 -0.71 -13.64
N GLY A 20 -2.11 -0.41 -14.77
CA GLY A 20 -2.24 0.89 -15.41
C GLY A 20 -0.88 1.41 -15.86
N HIS A 21 -0.77 2.72 -16.03
CA HIS A 21 0.50 3.36 -16.33
C HIS A 21 1.14 3.74 -14.99
N VAL A 22 1.81 2.76 -14.38
CA VAL A 22 2.32 2.89 -13.01
C VAL A 22 3.83 2.64 -12.87
N GLN A 23 4.49 2.10 -13.90
CA GLN A 23 5.94 1.94 -13.86
C GLN A 23 6.62 3.12 -14.54
N GLY A 24 7.78 3.53 -14.01
CA GLY A 24 8.57 4.60 -14.60
C GLY A 24 8.03 6.00 -14.37
N VAL A 25 7.06 6.16 -13.45
CA VAL A 25 6.43 7.46 -13.19
C VAL A 25 6.54 7.91 -11.75
N GLY A 26 7.28 7.16 -10.91
CA GLY A 26 7.41 7.51 -9.49
C GLY A 26 6.35 6.90 -8.60
N PHE A 27 5.60 5.93 -9.12
CA PHE A 27 4.50 5.32 -8.36
C PHE A 27 4.98 4.60 -7.10
N ARG A 28 6.08 3.82 -7.20
CA ARG A 28 6.62 3.11 -6.03
C ARG A 28 7.06 4.08 -4.95
N TRP A 29 7.67 5.19 -5.34
CA TRP A 29 8.09 6.22 -4.39
C TRP A 29 6.87 6.83 -3.69
N TRP A 30 5.82 7.14 -4.46
CA TRP A 30 4.58 7.66 -3.90
C TRP A 30 3.95 6.67 -2.92
N ALA A 31 3.88 5.39 -3.31
CA ALA A 31 3.29 4.36 -2.45
C ALA A 31 4.08 4.23 -1.14
N ARG A 32 5.40 4.25 -1.23
CA ARG A 32 6.25 4.19 -0.04
C ARG A 32 5.98 5.38 0.88
N ALA A 33 5.90 6.58 0.33
CA ALA A 33 5.67 7.77 1.12
C ALA A 33 4.31 7.71 1.84
N ARG A 34 3.27 7.27 1.12
CA ARG A 34 1.95 7.14 1.73
C ARG A 34 1.94 6.06 2.82
N ALA A 35 2.61 4.94 2.56
CA ALA A 35 2.68 3.86 3.54
C ALA A 35 3.39 4.31 4.80
N LEU A 36 4.49 5.02 4.67
CA LEU A 36 5.24 5.52 5.84
C LEU A 36 4.40 6.50 6.65
N GLU A 37 3.61 7.34 6.01
CA GLU A 37 2.72 8.26 6.73
C GLU A 37 1.68 7.52 7.55
N LEU A 38 1.34 6.30 7.14
CA LEU A 38 0.35 5.48 7.82
C LEU A 38 0.97 4.47 8.78
N ASP A 39 2.28 4.58 9.01
CA ASP A 39 3.02 3.67 9.89
C ASP A 39 3.00 2.22 9.40
N LEU A 40 2.97 2.03 8.09
CA LEU A 40 3.00 0.70 7.49
C LEU A 40 4.42 0.31 7.13
N VAL A 41 4.68 -1.00 7.18
CA VAL A 41 5.94 -1.58 6.69
C VAL A 41 5.63 -2.41 5.46
N GLY A 42 6.63 -2.67 4.63
CA GLY A 42 6.43 -3.50 3.45
C GLY A 42 7.32 -3.13 2.28
N VAL A 43 6.79 -3.34 1.09
CA VAL A 43 7.57 -3.19 -0.14
C VAL A 43 6.68 -2.80 -1.32
N ALA A 44 7.21 -1.97 -2.20
CA ALA A 44 6.59 -1.70 -3.50
C ALA A 44 7.58 -2.10 -4.58
N ARG A 45 7.15 -2.94 -5.52
CA ARG A 45 8.03 -3.44 -6.57
C ARG A 45 7.35 -3.48 -7.93
N ASN A 46 8.13 -3.25 -8.98
CA ASN A 46 7.64 -3.44 -10.34
C ASN A 46 7.61 -4.93 -10.66
N LEU A 47 6.55 -5.36 -11.32
CA LEU A 47 6.47 -6.72 -11.84
C LEU A 47 6.77 -6.73 -13.33
N PRO A 48 7.21 -7.89 -13.88
CA PRO A 48 7.58 -7.96 -15.28
C PRO A 48 6.45 -7.61 -16.26
N ASP A 49 5.20 -7.78 -15.83
CA ASP A 49 4.04 -7.55 -16.70
C ASP A 49 3.52 -6.11 -16.65
N GLY A 50 4.26 -5.20 -16.01
CA GLY A 50 3.88 -3.79 -15.97
C GLY A 50 3.11 -3.37 -14.72
N ARG A 51 2.66 -4.32 -13.92
CA ARG A 51 1.98 -3.98 -12.66
C ARG A 51 2.98 -3.54 -11.60
N VAL A 52 2.49 -2.84 -10.60
CA VAL A 52 3.25 -2.59 -9.37
C VAL A 52 2.60 -3.39 -8.25
N GLU A 53 3.42 -4.14 -7.52
CA GLU A 53 2.97 -4.89 -6.36
C GLU A 53 3.28 -4.07 -5.12
N VAL A 54 2.26 -3.88 -4.28
CA VAL A 54 2.40 -3.16 -3.01
C VAL A 54 2.01 -4.11 -1.90
N GLY A 55 3.00 -4.52 -1.10
CA GLY A 55 2.76 -5.32 0.10
C GLY A 55 2.91 -4.42 1.31
N ALA A 56 1.85 -4.27 2.09
CA ALA A 56 1.84 -3.35 3.22
C ALA A 56 1.31 -4.05 4.45
N GLN A 57 1.95 -3.81 5.58
CA GLN A 57 1.59 -4.49 6.82
C GLN A 57 1.51 -3.48 7.96
N GLY A 58 0.47 -3.60 8.74
CA GLY A 58 0.21 -2.74 9.88
C GLY A 58 -1.23 -2.89 10.31
N SER A 59 -1.78 -1.85 10.93
CA SER A 59 -3.17 -1.91 11.36
C SER A 59 -4.09 -2.04 10.15
N ARG A 60 -5.21 -2.71 10.35
CA ARG A 60 -6.19 -2.86 9.27
C ARG A 60 -6.66 -1.51 8.76
N ALA A 61 -6.92 -0.58 9.67
CA ALA A 61 -7.38 0.75 9.28
C ALA A 61 -6.37 1.45 8.38
N ALA A 62 -5.07 1.36 8.71
CA ALA A 62 -4.04 1.99 7.90
C ALA A 62 -3.92 1.32 6.53
N CYS A 63 -3.99 -0.01 6.48
CA CYS A 63 -3.95 -0.73 5.22
C CYS A 63 -5.15 -0.37 4.35
N GLU A 64 -6.32 -0.21 4.95
CA GLU A 64 -7.52 0.19 4.19
C GLU A 64 -7.40 1.61 3.65
N GLN A 65 -6.77 2.51 4.41
CA GLN A 65 -6.53 3.87 3.92
C GLN A 65 -5.58 3.87 2.73
N LEU A 66 -4.52 3.07 2.79
CA LEU A 66 -3.62 2.97 1.65
C LEU A 66 -4.34 2.39 0.44
N LEU A 67 -5.13 1.34 0.65
CA LEU A 67 -5.88 0.72 -0.43
C LEU A 67 -6.84 1.71 -1.08
N ALA A 68 -7.52 2.52 -0.27
CA ALA A 68 -8.42 3.55 -0.80
C ALA A 68 -7.68 4.53 -1.71
N MET A 69 -6.45 4.90 -1.35
CA MET A 69 -5.64 5.78 -2.19
C MET A 69 -5.21 5.10 -3.48
N LEU A 70 -4.95 3.79 -3.44
CA LEU A 70 -4.59 3.04 -4.63
C LEU A 70 -5.77 2.92 -5.60
N GLU A 71 -6.98 2.79 -5.06
CA GLU A 71 -8.18 2.55 -5.85
C GLU A 71 -8.91 3.81 -6.30
N ALA A 72 -8.57 4.96 -5.72
CA ALA A 72 -9.26 6.20 -6.01
C ALA A 72 -9.09 6.60 -7.48
N PRO A 73 -10.04 7.36 -8.03
CA PRO A 73 -9.91 7.84 -9.41
C PRO A 73 -8.65 8.67 -9.61
N ASP A 74 -8.11 8.63 -10.83
CA ASP A 74 -6.97 9.46 -11.17
C ASP A 74 -7.31 10.92 -10.93
N GLY A 75 -6.36 11.66 -10.36
CA GLY A 75 -6.56 13.07 -10.10
C GLY A 75 -7.32 13.40 -8.83
N ASP A 76 -7.80 12.39 -8.09
CA ASP A 76 -8.49 12.63 -6.83
C ASP A 76 -7.49 13.21 -5.81
N GLU A 77 -7.87 14.32 -5.18
CA GLU A 77 -7.00 14.98 -4.24
C GLU A 77 -6.63 14.12 -3.04
N ALA A 78 -7.52 13.20 -2.67
CA ALA A 78 -7.26 12.31 -1.55
C ALA A 78 -6.07 11.38 -1.81
N THR A 79 -5.66 11.21 -3.07
CA THR A 79 -4.49 10.41 -3.40
C THR A 79 -3.19 11.15 -3.17
N ARG A 80 -3.24 12.44 -2.90
CA ARG A 80 -2.06 13.27 -2.68
C ARG A 80 -1.10 13.18 -3.86
N ARG A 81 -1.66 13.45 -5.06
CA ARG A 81 -0.91 13.53 -6.32
C ARG A 81 -0.29 12.19 -6.72
N ARG A 82 -1.09 11.13 -6.64
CA ARG A 82 -0.65 9.81 -7.10
C ARG A 82 -0.23 9.92 -8.58
N PRO A 83 1.01 9.55 -8.91
CA PRO A 83 1.49 9.66 -10.29
C PRO A 83 0.95 8.53 -11.16
N GLY A 84 0.94 8.77 -12.48
CA GLY A 84 0.48 7.78 -13.44
C GLY A 84 -1.02 7.66 -13.46
N SER A 85 -1.49 6.55 -13.99
CA SER A 85 -2.93 6.25 -14.03
C SER A 85 -3.16 4.82 -13.64
N VAL A 86 -4.23 4.57 -12.88
CA VAL A 86 -4.56 3.25 -12.37
C VAL A 86 -5.85 2.78 -13.05
N THR A 87 -5.78 1.59 -13.66
CA THR A 87 -6.94 1.00 -14.34
C THR A 87 -7.58 -0.10 -13.52
N GLY A 88 -6.89 -0.61 -12.51
CA GLY A 88 -7.46 -1.63 -11.65
C GLY A 88 -6.50 -2.02 -10.54
N VAL A 89 -7.05 -2.55 -9.45
CA VAL A 89 -6.27 -3.01 -8.31
C VAL A 89 -6.81 -4.37 -7.88
N GLY A 90 -5.94 -5.39 -7.89
CA GLY A 90 -6.26 -6.68 -7.31
C GLY A 90 -5.83 -6.69 -5.87
N VAL A 91 -6.61 -7.29 -4.99
CA VAL A 91 -6.39 -7.21 -3.55
C VAL A 91 -6.42 -8.59 -2.91
N GLN A 92 -5.45 -8.86 -2.04
CA GLN A 92 -5.47 -10.02 -1.16
C GLN A 92 -5.14 -9.56 0.25
N TRP A 93 -5.78 -10.17 1.23
CA TRP A 93 -5.47 -9.95 2.64
C TRP A 93 -4.78 -11.22 3.15
N LEU A 94 -3.60 -11.05 3.72
CA LEU A 94 -2.74 -12.15 4.11
C LEU A 94 -2.40 -12.05 5.59
N GLU A 95 -1.84 -13.14 6.12
CA GLU A 95 -1.33 -13.15 7.48
C GLU A 95 -0.08 -12.27 7.55
N PRO A 96 0.13 -11.57 8.66
CA PRO A 96 1.32 -10.75 8.81
C PRO A 96 2.58 -11.62 8.90
N ARG A 97 3.70 -11.02 8.51
CA ARG A 97 5.02 -11.65 8.59
C ARG A 97 5.80 -10.98 9.69
N GLY A 98 6.60 -11.74 10.42
CA GLY A 98 7.37 -11.22 11.52
C GLY A 98 8.70 -10.59 11.13
N ASP A 99 9.10 -10.74 9.87
CA ASP A 99 10.43 -10.34 9.41
C ASP A 99 10.43 -9.06 8.57
N VAL A 100 9.36 -8.27 8.63
CA VAL A 100 9.23 -7.08 7.81
C VAL A 100 9.56 -5.84 8.61
N GLU A 101 10.50 -5.04 8.11
CA GLU A 101 10.90 -3.78 8.73
C GLU A 101 10.97 -2.70 7.66
N GLY A 102 10.48 -1.52 8.01
CA GLY A 102 10.52 -0.39 7.11
C GLY A 102 9.65 -0.57 5.89
N PHE A 103 9.70 0.38 4.97
CA PHE A 103 9.01 0.27 3.68
C PHE A 103 10.02 0.60 2.59
N VAL A 104 10.21 -0.32 1.68
CA VAL A 104 11.26 -0.20 0.67
C VAL A 104 10.68 -0.25 -0.75
N GLU A 105 11.42 0.35 -1.68
CA GLU A 105 11.18 0.16 -3.11
C GLU A 105 12.12 -0.93 -3.59
N ALA A 106 11.57 -1.93 -4.21
CA ALA A 106 12.38 -3.04 -4.70
C ALA A 106 12.52 -3.02 -6.21
#